data_225a4b18b9fae679ff9af4e8eb6c3bd6
#
_entry.id   225a4b18b9fae679ff9af4e8eb6c3bd6
#
_cell.length_a   1.000
_cell.length_b   1.000
_cell.length_c   1.000
_cell.angle_alpha   90.00
_cell.angle_beta   90.00
_cell.angle_gamma   90.00
#
_symmetry.space_group_name_H-M   'P 1'
#
loop_
_entity.id
_entity.type
_entity.pdbx_description
1 polymer ?
#
loop_
_entity_poly.entity_id
_entity_poly.type
_entity_poly.pdbx_seq_one_letter_code
_entity_poly.pdbx_strand_id
1 'polypeptide(L)'
;YDAAPVPFQRDGLLFLAKDGAYELGVTPLAALWKDARCSRFFLEENPGAADPERQRVVLSLDAETGDVVTGDASPVALARLPREYVAPEDGGAAPPGGGLRDGALVKFAVGDGGVAFAEDGAVLGADLVYEGLANQRRGHGADAVTKILFQYNARRNPITVEELCDAAEEQTRAEQHARARESAGRAELF
;
A
#
# COMPACT_ATOMS: atom_id res chain seq x y z
N TYR A 1 -3.89 -9.83 -23.10
CA TYR A 1 -4.74 -9.18 -22.09
C TYR A 1 -5.71 -8.17 -22.71
N ASP A 2 -5.25 -7.28 -23.58
CA ASP A 2 -6.09 -6.24 -24.19
C ASP A 2 -6.84 -6.67 -25.45
N ALA A 3 -6.42 -7.74 -26.11
CA ALA A 3 -6.85 -8.07 -27.47
C ALA A 3 -8.25 -8.72 -27.59
N ALA A 4 -8.81 -9.28 -26.52
CA ALA A 4 -10.07 -9.99 -26.58
C ALA A 4 -11.21 -9.15 -25.98
N PRO A 5 -12.32 -8.92 -26.69
CA PRO A 5 -13.50 -8.32 -26.10
C PRO A 5 -14.08 -9.26 -25.05
N VAL A 6 -14.31 -8.76 -23.85
CA VAL A 6 -14.94 -9.49 -22.75
C VAL A 6 -16.23 -8.78 -22.33
N PRO A 7 -17.28 -9.51 -21.89
CA PRO A 7 -18.56 -8.93 -21.51
C PRO A 7 -18.56 -8.27 -20.11
N PHE A 8 -17.38 -8.04 -19.53
CA PHE A 8 -17.21 -7.44 -18.21
C PHE A 8 -16.10 -6.39 -18.23
N GLN A 9 -16.12 -5.48 -17.28
CA GLN A 9 -15.03 -4.51 -17.08
C GLN A 9 -13.82 -5.22 -16.45
N ARG A 10 -12.66 -5.08 -17.07
CA ARG A 10 -11.40 -5.54 -16.50
C ARG A 10 -11.00 -4.64 -15.34
N ASP A 11 -10.47 -5.24 -14.28
CA ASP A 11 -9.99 -4.49 -13.10
C ASP A 11 -8.52 -4.81 -12.77
N GLY A 12 -7.99 -5.91 -13.27
CA GLY A 12 -6.61 -6.33 -13.05
C GLY A 12 -6.40 -7.82 -13.24
N LEU A 13 -5.30 -8.32 -12.70
CA LEU A 13 -4.93 -9.74 -12.70
C LEU A 13 -4.65 -10.19 -11.27
N LEU A 14 -5.17 -11.35 -10.89
CA LEU A 14 -4.86 -12.01 -9.64
C LEU A 14 -3.80 -13.08 -9.90
N PHE A 15 -2.65 -12.94 -9.26
CA PHE A 15 -1.57 -13.91 -9.27
C PHE A 15 -1.64 -14.76 -8.02
N LEU A 16 -1.61 -16.07 -8.16
CA LEU A 16 -1.59 -17.02 -7.06
C LEU A 16 -0.30 -17.85 -7.10
N ALA A 17 0.33 -18.03 -5.95
CA ALA A 17 1.49 -18.93 -5.84
C ALA A 17 1.04 -20.34 -6.16
N LYS A 18 1.67 -20.98 -7.17
CA LYS A 18 1.27 -22.27 -7.71
C LYS A 18 1.30 -23.40 -6.67
N ASP A 19 2.31 -23.39 -5.82
CA ASP A 19 2.55 -24.41 -4.80
C ASP A 19 2.18 -23.94 -3.39
N GLY A 20 1.49 -22.78 -3.29
CA GLY A 20 1.04 -22.21 -2.03
C GLY A 20 -0.26 -22.84 -1.54
N ALA A 21 -0.36 -23.09 -0.23
CA ALA A 21 -1.62 -23.44 0.40
C ALA A 21 -2.55 -22.20 0.44
N TYR A 22 -3.86 -22.45 0.42
CA TYR A 22 -4.82 -21.36 0.59
C TYR A 22 -4.79 -20.81 2.02
N GLU A 23 -4.54 -19.51 2.14
CA GLU A 23 -4.55 -18.78 3.40
C GLU A 23 -5.63 -17.70 3.39
N LEU A 24 -6.34 -17.58 4.51
CA LEU A 24 -7.34 -16.54 4.70
C LEU A 24 -6.67 -15.20 5.04
N GLY A 25 -7.18 -14.11 4.48
CA GLY A 25 -6.71 -12.76 4.76
C GLY A 25 -5.62 -12.28 3.80
N VAL A 26 -4.79 -11.34 4.26
CA VAL A 26 -3.67 -10.80 3.48
C VAL A 26 -2.52 -11.79 3.52
N THR A 27 -2.10 -12.27 2.35
CA THR A 27 -1.03 -13.26 2.21
C THR A 27 -0.12 -12.90 1.04
N PRO A 28 1.21 -13.13 1.13
CA PRO A 28 2.12 -12.94 0.01
C PRO A 28 1.92 -13.98 -1.12
N LEU A 29 1.14 -15.05 -0.86
CA LEU A 29 0.82 -16.08 -1.84
C LEU A 29 -0.22 -15.64 -2.88
N ALA A 30 -0.86 -14.51 -2.67
CA ALA A 30 -1.83 -13.91 -3.58
C ALA A 30 -1.50 -12.44 -3.81
N ALA A 31 -1.16 -12.07 -5.04
CA ALA A 31 -0.86 -10.69 -5.42
C ALA A 31 -1.86 -10.19 -6.47
N LEU A 32 -2.47 -9.04 -6.21
CA LEU A 32 -3.38 -8.38 -7.14
C LEU A 32 -2.61 -7.27 -7.88
N TRP A 33 -2.46 -7.43 -9.19
CA TRP A 33 -2.03 -6.33 -10.06
C TRP A 33 -3.25 -5.58 -10.60
N LYS A 34 -3.22 -4.26 -10.53
CA LYS A 34 -4.24 -3.38 -11.10
C LYS A 34 -3.67 -2.60 -12.28
N ASP A 35 -4.47 -2.49 -13.33
CA ASP A 35 -4.11 -1.80 -14.56
C ASP A 35 -4.54 -0.32 -14.50
N ALA A 36 -3.58 0.58 -14.59
CA ALA A 36 -3.82 2.02 -14.63
C ALA A 36 -4.79 2.46 -15.75
N ARG A 37 -4.91 1.67 -16.83
CA ARG A 37 -5.71 1.98 -18.02
C ARG A 37 -7.17 1.57 -17.90
N CYS A 38 -7.50 0.59 -17.05
CA CYS A 38 -8.85 0.02 -17.00
C CYS A 38 -9.42 -0.20 -15.60
N SER A 39 -8.59 -0.23 -14.55
CA SER A 39 -9.07 -0.45 -13.19
C SER A 39 -9.86 0.73 -12.68
N ARG A 40 -11.10 0.48 -12.26
CA ARG A 40 -12.02 1.52 -11.81
C ARG A 40 -11.55 2.29 -10.58
N PHE A 41 -10.83 1.61 -9.68
CA PHE A 41 -10.32 2.18 -8.41
C PHE A 41 -8.81 1.98 -8.32
N PHE A 42 -8.09 2.37 -9.38
CA PHE A 42 -6.64 2.27 -9.42
C PHE A 42 -6.00 3.24 -8.44
N LEU A 43 -6.37 4.51 -8.52
CA LEU A 43 -5.95 5.54 -7.58
C LEU A 43 -7.16 6.09 -6.83
N GLU A 44 -6.98 6.39 -5.54
CA GLU A 44 -7.99 7.12 -4.78
C GLU A 44 -8.01 8.57 -5.22
N GLU A 45 -9.19 9.02 -5.65
CA GLU A 45 -9.46 10.41 -5.93
C GLU A 45 -9.77 11.15 -4.62
N ASN A 46 -9.24 12.36 -4.48
CA ASN A 46 -9.44 13.21 -3.32
C ASN A 46 -10.18 14.51 -3.67
N PRO A 47 -11.46 14.44 -4.12
CA PRO A 47 -12.20 15.63 -4.46
C PRO A 47 -12.31 16.56 -3.24
N GLY A 48 -12.02 17.85 -3.45
CA GLY A 48 -12.02 18.85 -2.39
C GLY A 48 -10.75 18.92 -1.54
N ALA A 49 -9.69 18.19 -1.89
CA ALA A 49 -8.35 18.42 -1.35
C ALA A 49 -7.75 19.73 -1.89
N ALA A 50 -6.85 20.34 -1.11
CA ALA A 50 -6.05 21.47 -1.59
C ALA A 50 -5.17 21.05 -2.78
N ASP A 51 -4.68 19.82 -2.77
CA ASP A 51 -3.97 19.16 -3.87
C ASP A 51 -4.61 17.78 -4.12
N PRO A 52 -5.49 17.63 -5.13
CA PRO A 52 -6.14 16.37 -5.46
C PRO A 52 -5.17 15.26 -5.92
N GLU A 53 -4.01 15.62 -6.45
CA GLU A 53 -2.99 14.69 -6.96
C GLU A 53 -2.20 14.03 -5.81
N ARG A 54 -2.11 14.69 -4.66
CA ARG A 54 -1.41 14.13 -3.50
C ARG A 54 -2.16 12.96 -2.92
N GLN A 55 -1.39 11.92 -2.59
CA GLN A 55 -1.93 10.79 -1.85
C GLN A 55 -2.37 11.24 -0.46
N ARG A 56 -3.58 10.87 -0.07
CA ARG A 56 -4.07 10.97 1.30
C ARG A 56 -3.93 9.65 2.02
N VAL A 57 -3.67 9.75 3.32
CA VAL A 57 -3.66 8.62 4.24
C VAL A 57 -4.45 8.97 5.48
N VAL A 58 -5.14 7.98 6.05
CA VAL A 58 -5.83 8.09 7.33
C VAL A 58 -5.11 7.18 8.31
N LEU A 59 -4.62 7.76 9.41
CA LEU A 59 -3.86 7.05 10.43
C LEU A 59 -4.55 7.21 11.79
N SER A 60 -4.28 6.28 12.70
CA SER A 60 -4.74 6.33 14.08
C SER A 60 -3.67 6.97 14.96
N LEU A 61 -4.08 7.88 15.84
CA LEU A 61 -3.20 8.48 16.83
C LEU A 61 -3.03 7.54 18.02
N ASP A 62 -1.80 7.24 18.39
CA ASP A 62 -1.40 6.77 19.70
C ASP A 62 -1.07 8.01 20.55
N ALA A 63 -1.96 8.34 21.49
CA ALA A 63 -1.81 9.56 22.28
C ALA A 63 -0.68 9.48 23.33
N GLU A 64 -0.25 8.29 23.73
CA GLU A 64 0.83 8.09 24.69
C GLU A 64 2.18 8.47 24.06
N THR A 65 2.44 7.99 22.86
CA THR A 65 3.70 8.24 22.13
C THR A 65 3.63 9.48 21.24
N GLY A 66 2.42 9.87 20.80
CA GLY A 66 2.18 10.87 19.77
C GLY A 66 2.36 10.32 18.36
N ASP A 67 2.61 9.02 18.20
CA ASP A 67 2.80 8.40 16.90
C ASP A 67 1.47 8.27 16.16
N VAL A 68 1.51 8.43 14.84
CA VAL A 68 0.38 8.12 13.96
C VAL A 68 0.69 6.83 13.23
N VAL A 69 -0.21 5.86 13.42
CA VAL A 69 0.01 4.45 13.08
C VAL A 69 -1.02 3.94 12.07
N THR A 70 -0.64 2.92 11.32
CA THR A 70 -1.50 2.23 10.35
C THR A 70 -2.54 1.36 11.05
N GLY A 71 -3.57 0.93 10.30
CA GLY A 71 -4.67 0.07 10.78
C GLY A 71 -4.38 -1.42 10.75
N ASP A 72 -3.14 -1.83 10.63
CA ASP A 72 -2.73 -3.23 10.59
C ASP A 72 -2.83 -3.88 11.96
N ALA A 73 -2.90 -5.23 12.00
CA ALA A 73 -2.86 -5.99 13.26
C ALA A 73 -1.55 -5.77 14.04
N SER A 74 -0.45 -5.50 13.32
CA SER A 74 0.81 -4.97 13.85
C SER A 74 0.99 -3.57 13.29
N PRO A 75 0.55 -2.52 13.99
CA PRO A 75 0.58 -1.16 13.48
C PRO A 75 2.00 -0.67 13.19
N VAL A 76 2.15 0.07 12.09
CA VAL A 76 3.41 0.71 11.70
C VAL A 76 3.29 2.19 11.96
N ALA A 77 4.22 2.76 12.74
CA ALA A 77 4.31 4.20 12.96
C ALA A 77 4.89 4.86 11.70
N LEU A 78 4.17 5.82 11.13
CA LEU A 78 4.60 6.52 9.91
C LEU A 78 5.16 7.91 10.20
N ALA A 79 4.68 8.57 11.26
CA ALA A 79 5.16 9.86 11.71
C ALA A 79 4.77 10.08 13.18
N ARG A 80 5.22 11.19 13.74
CA ARG A 80 4.85 11.64 15.08
C ARG A 80 4.28 13.04 15.02
N LEU A 81 3.10 13.21 15.62
CA LEU A 81 2.52 14.53 15.83
C LEU A 81 3.20 15.26 17.00
N PRO A 82 3.42 16.58 16.88
CA PRO A 82 3.82 17.40 18.01
C PRO A 82 2.81 17.30 19.17
N ARG A 83 3.29 17.34 20.40
CA ARG A 83 2.46 17.19 21.62
C ARG A 83 1.31 18.20 21.72
N GLU A 84 1.45 19.34 21.09
CA GLU A 84 0.40 20.38 21.02
C GLU A 84 -0.88 19.93 20.32
N TYR A 85 -0.81 18.90 19.45
CA TYR A 85 -1.99 18.33 18.80
C TYR A 85 -2.71 17.30 19.68
N VAL A 86 -2.02 16.70 20.65
CA VAL A 86 -2.58 15.68 21.54
C VAL A 86 -3.31 16.35 22.69
N ALA A 87 -4.47 15.81 23.09
CA ALA A 87 -5.23 16.32 24.20
C ALA A 87 -4.40 16.28 25.49
N PRO A 88 -4.34 17.37 26.29
CA PRO A 88 -3.67 17.34 27.56
C PRO A 88 -4.35 16.37 28.52
N GLU A 89 -3.57 15.58 29.25
CA GLU A 89 -4.07 14.60 30.23
C GLU A 89 -4.88 15.28 31.38
N ASP A 90 -4.52 16.52 31.70
CA ASP A 90 -5.14 17.32 32.77
C ASP A 90 -6.42 18.05 32.35
N GLY A 91 -6.89 17.82 31.11
CA GLY A 91 -8.08 18.48 30.58
C GLY A 91 -7.92 19.98 30.25
N GLY A 92 -6.68 20.44 30.13
CA GLY A 92 -6.36 21.81 29.71
C GLY A 92 -6.92 22.18 28.34
N ALA A 93 -6.94 23.47 28.03
CA ALA A 93 -7.38 23.94 26.72
C ALA A 93 -6.39 23.56 25.64
N ALA A 94 -6.86 22.80 24.65
CA ALA A 94 -6.05 22.45 23.46
C ALA A 94 -6.02 23.65 22.48
N PRO A 95 -4.91 23.82 21.73
CA PRO A 95 -4.83 24.82 20.67
C PRO A 95 -5.84 24.53 19.55
N PRO A 96 -6.15 25.51 18.69
CA PRO A 96 -7.02 25.30 17.54
C PRO A 96 -6.50 24.15 16.66
N GLY A 97 -7.33 23.12 16.45
CA GLY A 97 -6.94 21.90 15.71
C GLY A 97 -6.23 20.83 16.55
N GLY A 98 -5.92 21.12 17.83
CA GLY A 98 -5.39 20.18 18.81
C GLY A 98 -6.48 19.47 19.62
N GLY A 99 -6.07 18.80 20.71
CA GLY A 99 -7.00 18.07 21.58
C GLY A 99 -7.41 16.70 21.00
N LEU A 100 -6.59 16.14 20.16
CA LEU A 100 -6.78 14.80 19.62
C LEU A 100 -6.62 13.76 20.72
N ARG A 101 -7.55 12.82 20.78
CA ARG A 101 -7.56 11.74 21.77
C ARG A 101 -6.95 10.47 21.16
N ASP A 102 -6.59 9.55 22.04
CA ASP A 102 -6.16 8.23 21.63
C ASP A 102 -7.15 7.56 20.67
N GLY A 103 -6.65 6.89 19.65
CA GLY A 103 -7.47 6.27 18.59
C GLY A 103 -8.12 7.26 17.62
N ALA A 104 -7.86 8.57 17.74
CA ALA A 104 -8.38 9.55 16.78
C ALA A 104 -7.87 9.24 15.37
N LEU A 105 -8.79 9.21 14.40
CA LEU A 105 -8.44 9.06 13.00
C LEU A 105 -8.08 10.41 12.40
N VAL A 106 -6.87 10.52 11.91
CA VAL A 106 -6.28 11.77 11.41
C VAL A 106 -5.93 11.62 9.94
N LYS A 107 -6.27 12.64 9.15
CA LYS A 107 -5.93 12.72 7.72
C LYS A 107 -4.60 13.43 7.52
N PHE A 108 -3.82 12.89 6.62
CA PHE A 108 -2.58 13.49 6.14
C PHE A 108 -2.51 13.45 4.62
N ALA A 109 -1.86 14.43 4.02
CA ALA A 109 -1.32 14.32 2.68
C ALA A 109 0.12 13.83 2.75
N VAL A 110 0.53 12.94 1.86
CA VAL A 110 1.94 12.55 1.72
C VAL A 110 2.70 13.71 1.10
N GLY A 111 3.71 14.20 1.81
CA GLY A 111 4.55 15.32 1.40
C GLY A 111 5.58 14.93 0.33
N ASP A 112 6.42 15.89 -0.02
CA ASP A 112 7.43 15.72 -1.10
C ASP A 112 8.55 14.75 -0.72
N GLY A 113 8.83 14.57 0.58
CA GLY A 113 9.74 13.56 1.11
C GLY A 113 9.25 12.13 0.93
N GLY A 114 7.94 11.93 0.73
CA GLY A 114 7.35 10.63 0.44
C GLY A 114 7.40 9.64 1.60
N VAL A 115 7.53 8.35 1.27
CA VAL A 115 7.68 7.25 2.23
C VAL A 115 9.14 6.83 2.27
N ALA A 116 9.69 6.71 3.48
CA ALA A 116 11.05 6.26 3.72
C ALA A 116 11.10 4.75 3.97
N PHE A 117 12.11 4.09 3.38
CA PHE A 117 12.31 2.65 3.46
C PHE A 117 13.68 2.32 4.01
N ALA A 118 13.78 1.22 4.76
CA ALA A 118 15.03 0.57 5.11
C ALA A 118 15.59 -0.23 3.91
N GLU A 119 16.83 -0.70 4.03
CA GLU A 119 17.47 -1.52 2.97
C GLU A 119 16.74 -2.83 2.68
N ASP A 120 16.05 -3.39 3.66
CA ASP A 120 15.24 -4.61 3.55
C ASP A 120 13.82 -4.34 3.00
N GLY A 121 13.49 -3.07 2.69
CA GLY A 121 12.19 -2.63 2.20
C GLY A 121 11.15 -2.37 3.29
N ALA A 122 11.50 -2.49 4.57
CA ALA A 122 10.61 -2.12 5.66
C ALA A 122 10.33 -0.61 5.67
N VAL A 123 9.11 -0.21 6.01
CA VAL A 123 8.72 1.20 6.10
C VAL A 123 9.30 1.78 7.39
N LEU A 124 10.08 2.85 7.27
CA LEU A 124 10.66 3.60 8.39
C LEU A 124 9.80 4.79 8.82
N GLY A 125 8.98 5.33 7.90
CA GLY A 125 8.15 6.48 8.15
C GLY A 125 7.70 7.15 6.84
N ALA A 126 7.02 8.29 6.99
CA ALA A 126 6.58 9.09 5.84
C ALA A 126 6.63 10.59 6.18
N ASP A 127 6.90 11.39 5.15
CA ASP A 127 6.69 12.84 5.21
C ASP A 127 5.19 13.11 5.11
N LEU A 128 4.57 13.56 6.21
CA LEU A 128 3.14 13.71 6.34
C LEU A 128 2.76 15.16 6.68
N VAL A 129 1.87 15.72 5.87
CA VAL A 129 1.28 17.04 6.09
C VAL A 129 -0.11 16.86 6.70
N TYR A 130 -0.32 17.39 7.91
CA TYR A 130 -1.58 17.31 8.64
C TYR A 130 -2.71 18.01 7.89
N GLU A 131 -3.85 17.34 7.68
CA GLU A 131 -5.04 17.90 7.02
C GLU A 131 -6.28 17.93 7.93
N GLY A 132 -6.18 17.46 9.17
CA GLY A 132 -7.27 17.46 10.13
C GLY A 132 -7.84 16.09 10.46
N LEU A 133 -8.95 16.06 11.19
CA LEU A 133 -9.63 14.82 11.57
C LEU A 133 -10.29 14.14 10.38
N ALA A 134 -10.19 12.81 10.35
CA ALA A 134 -10.99 12.01 9.44
C ALA A 134 -12.42 11.85 9.97
N ASN A 135 -13.40 11.86 9.07
CA ASN A 135 -14.78 11.53 9.45
C ASN A 135 -14.85 10.05 9.83
N GLN A 136 -15.18 9.78 11.07
CA GLN A 136 -15.45 8.42 11.54
C GLN A 136 -16.79 7.93 10.99
N ARG A 137 -16.83 7.52 9.72
CA ARG A 137 -17.98 6.78 9.18
C ARG A 137 -17.86 5.34 9.63
N ARG A 138 -19.01 4.71 9.94
CA ARG A 138 -19.06 3.31 10.33
C ARG A 138 -18.30 2.43 9.30
N GLY A 139 -17.31 1.68 9.76
CA GLY A 139 -16.53 0.75 8.94
C GLY A 139 -15.24 1.30 8.31
N HIS A 140 -14.87 2.56 8.52
CA HIS A 140 -13.59 3.10 8.10
C HIS A 140 -12.67 3.30 9.31
N GLY A 141 -11.60 2.52 9.36
CA GLY A 141 -10.49 2.66 10.30
C GLY A 141 -9.30 3.39 9.69
N ALA A 142 -8.14 3.30 10.34
CA ALA A 142 -6.88 3.73 9.76
C ALA A 142 -6.53 2.87 8.54
N ASP A 143 -5.80 3.46 7.59
CA ASP A 143 -5.37 2.76 6.39
C ASP A 143 -4.29 1.72 6.73
N ALA A 144 -4.36 0.55 6.09
CA ALA A 144 -3.33 -0.48 6.20
C ALA A 144 -2.08 -0.07 5.41
N VAL A 145 -0.90 -0.49 5.87
CA VAL A 145 0.39 -0.21 5.22
C VAL A 145 0.39 -0.66 3.76
N THR A 146 -0.20 -1.82 3.46
CA THR A 146 -0.29 -2.35 2.09
C THR A 146 -1.07 -1.43 1.15
N LYS A 147 -2.18 -0.85 1.63
CA LYS A 147 -2.96 0.14 0.88
C LYS A 147 -2.14 1.41 0.62
N ILE A 148 -1.46 1.91 1.65
CA ILE A 148 -0.64 3.12 1.56
C ILE A 148 0.48 2.93 0.53
N LEU A 149 1.19 1.80 0.59
CA LEU A 149 2.28 1.49 -0.32
C LEU A 149 1.80 1.26 -1.76
N PHE A 150 0.68 0.57 -1.94
CA PHE A 150 0.07 0.41 -3.26
C PHE A 150 -0.21 1.77 -3.89
N GLN A 151 -0.91 2.65 -3.19
CA GLN A 151 -1.26 3.98 -3.68
C GLN A 151 -0.02 4.86 -3.93
N TYR A 152 1.00 4.74 -3.11
CA TYR A 152 2.26 5.46 -3.25
C TYR A 152 3.03 5.02 -4.50
N ASN A 153 3.21 3.70 -4.68
CA ASN A 153 3.93 3.15 -5.82
C ASN A 153 3.17 3.34 -7.13
N ALA A 154 1.84 3.15 -7.11
CA ALA A 154 1.00 3.31 -8.29
C ALA A 154 0.98 4.75 -8.84
N ARG A 155 1.19 5.78 -7.98
CA ARG A 155 1.32 7.17 -8.42
C ARG A 155 2.68 7.49 -9.02
N ARG A 156 3.73 6.80 -8.60
CA ARG A 156 5.12 7.10 -8.97
C ARG A 156 5.65 6.22 -10.09
N ASN A 157 5.41 4.94 -9.97
CA ASN A 157 5.92 3.93 -10.88
C ASN A 157 4.96 2.75 -10.97
N PRO A 158 3.80 2.88 -11.64
CA PRO A 158 2.87 1.79 -11.81
C PRO A 158 3.50 0.68 -12.66
N ILE A 159 3.40 -0.56 -12.20
CA ILE A 159 3.80 -1.72 -13.01
C ILE A 159 2.90 -1.81 -14.24
N THR A 160 3.47 -1.81 -15.41
CA THR A 160 2.76 -1.88 -16.70
C THR A 160 2.45 -3.33 -17.09
N VAL A 161 1.53 -3.54 -18.03
CA VAL A 161 1.26 -4.87 -18.56
C VAL A 161 2.46 -5.38 -19.39
N GLU A 162 3.17 -4.48 -20.03
CA GLU A 162 4.39 -4.77 -20.79
C GLU A 162 5.47 -5.37 -19.87
N GLU A 163 5.73 -4.73 -18.72
CA GLU A 163 6.66 -5.26 -17.71
C GLU A 163 6.24 -6.63 -17.16
N LEU A 164 4.93 -6.86 -16.98
CA LEU A 164 4.44 -8.18 -16.58
C LEU A 164 4.66 -9.23 -17.67
N CYS A 165 4.45 -8.88 -18.94
CA CYS A 165 4.71 -9.79 -20.07
C CYS A 165 6.19 -10.12 -20.17
N ASP A 166 7.06 -9.12 -20.09
CA ASP A 166 8.51 -9.31 -20.15
C ASP A 166 9.01 -10.23 -19.01
N ALA A 167 8.54 -10.01 -17.78
CA ALA A 167 8.86 -10.86 -16.64
C ALA A 167 8.38 -12.31 -16.82
N ALA A 168 7.17 -12.51 -17.37
CA ALA A 168 6.63 -13.83 -17.64
C ALA A 168 7.42 -14.58 -18.75
N GLU A 169 7.87 -13.87 -19.79
CA GLU A 169 8.71 -14.43 -20.83
C GLU A 169 10.10 -14.81 -20.32
N GLU A 170 10.71 -13.96 -19.49
CA GLU A 170 12.00 -14.24 -18.86
C GLU A 170 11.93 -15.48 -17.97
N GLN A 171 10.89 -15.60 -17.14
CA GLN A 171 10.63 -16.77 -16.30
C GLN A 171 10.50 -18.04 -17.16
N THR A 172 9.73 -17.98 -18.25
CA THR A 172 9.52 -19.11 -19.15
C THR A 172 10.83 -19.56 -19.79
N ARG A 173 11.68 -18.63 -20.23
CA ARG A 173 13.01 -18.94 -20.79
C ARG A 173 13.92 -19.57 -19.74
N ALA A 174 13.93 -19.05 -18.50
CA ALA A 174 14.73 -19.62 -17.42
C ALA A 174 14.32 -21.06 -17.09
N GLU A 175 13.02 -21.35 -17.03
CA GLU A 175 12.49 -22.71 -16.82
C GLU A 175 12.86 -23.67 -17.96
N GLN A 176 12.78 -23.23 -19.21
CA GLN A 176 13.18 -24.02 -20.37
C GLN A 176 14.67 -24.37 -20.33
N HIS A 177 15.52 -23.39 -19.98
CA HIS A 177 16.96 -23.63 -19.82
C HIS A 177 17.27 -24.58 -18.67
N ALA A 178 16.58 -24.50 -17.54
CA ALA A 178 16.75 -25.41 -16.41
C ALA A 178 16.38 -26.85 -16.79
N ARG A 179 15.23 -27.05 -17.45
CA ARG A 179 14.80 -28.38 -17.95
C ARG A 179 15.75 -28.96 -18.97
N ALA A 180 16.29 -28.13 -19.88
CA ALA A 180 17.27 -28.58 -20.86
C ALA A 180 18.58 -29.05 -20.20
N ARG A 181 19.04 -28.35 -19.15
CA ARG A 181 20.21 -28.76 -18.37
C ARG A 181 19.99 -30.07 -17.62
N GLU A 182 18.84 -30.25 -16.99
CA GLU A 182 18.48 -31.49 -16.31
C GLU A 182 18.43 -32.71 -17.29
N SER A 183 17.84 -32.50 -18.47
CA SER A 183 17.77 -33.55 -19.49
C SER A 183 19.14 -33.93 -20.06
N ALA A 184 20.02 -32.95 -20.27
CA ALA A 184 21.39 -33.18 -20.73
C ALA A 184 22.23 -33.93 -19.68
N GLY A 185 22.16 -33.49 -18.39
CA GLY A 185 22.91 -34.18 -17.32
C GLY A 185 22.41 -35.61 -17.04
N ARG A 186 21.14 -35.90 -17.36
CA ARG A 186 20.61 -37.26 -17.25
C ARG A 186 21.02 -38.16 -18.40
N ALA A 187 21.31 -37.62 -19.59
CA ALA A 187 21.79 -38.35 -20.75
C ALA A 187 23.28 -38.72 -20.66
N GLU A 188 24.08 -37.99 -19.87
CA GLU A 188 25.50 -38.28 -19.64
C GLU A 188 25.75 -39.38 -18.58
N LEU A 189 24.70 -39.81 -17.86
CA LEU A 189 24.78 -40.84 -16.80
C LEU A 189 24.43 -42.26 -17.29
N PHE A 190 24.18 -42.44 -18.57
CA PHE A 190 23.91 -43.71 -19.25
C PHE A 190 24.85 -43.92 -20.44
#